data_0d0943e04a445ebad22a9df1aea02263
#
_entry.id   0d0943e04a445ebad22a9df1aea02263
#
_cell.length_a   1.000
_cell.length_b   1.000
_cell.length_c   1.000
_cell.angle_alpha   90.00
_cell.angle_beta   90.00
_cell.angle_gamma   90.00
#
_symmetry.space_group_name_H-M   'P 1'
#
loop_
_entity.id
_entity.type
_entity.pdbx_description
1 polymer ?
#
loop_
_entity_poly.entity_id
_entity_poly.type
_entity_poly.pdbx_seq_one_letter_code
_entity_poly.pdbx_strand_id
1 'polypeptide(L)'
;VFSGSAHPELAAEACAHLGVPLSSVRSSRFANDSLEVQLQANCRERDVFLVQPLVRPVQEHLVELLLMCDPARGASASRITVVMPHYSYARSDKKDVPRISMNGRLVADLLVAAGASRVLAMTLHAPQVRGFFSVPVDHLHALRELASHFRQYELSRATVVSPDLGNAKEAAAFARLVGAQVAAGAKQRFADDRVRISSVIGEIAGRDVVVPDDEIAKGSTVLELLDRLRELGPRSIRVACTHGLFAAGALKRLSEQPDVLEIVCIDTVPVPAGEHTDKLRVLSIAPALAEAVRRIHNGESVSDLFDAPPAAQHRLPCRPLLVIPVPAWPRAGPGPRPGSVAEAAAGPGR
;
A
#
# COMPACT_ATOMS: atom_id res chain seq x y z
N VAL A 1 -7.93 2.36 16.58
CA VAL A 1 -7.11 2.75 15.42
C VAL A 1 -6.19 3.88 15.84
N PHE A 2 -4.92 3.79 15.49
CA PHE A 2 -3.90 4.81 15.72
C PHE A 2 -3.25 5.19 14.40
N SER A 3 -2.80 6.42 14.28
CA SER A 3 -2.01 6.89 13.12
C SER A 3 -0.61 7.28 13.55
N GLY A 4 0.39 6.88 12.77
CA GLY A 4 1.66 7.56 12.80
C GLY A 4 1.59 8.92 12.10
N SER A 5 2.74 9.60 12.03
CA SER A 5 2.83 10.99 11.57
C SER A 5 2.77 11.16 10.05
N ALA A 6 2.88 10.06 9.26
CA ALA A 6 3.01 10.15 7.80
C ALA A 6 1.73 10.59 7.08
N HIS A 7 0.54 10.19 7.56
CA HIS A 7 -0.73 10.53 6.91
C HIS A 7 -1.92 10.43 7.88
N PRO A 8 -1.99 11.28 8.91
CA PRO A 8 -3.05 11.24 9.91
C PRO A 8 -4.43 11.56 9.34
N GLU A 9 -4.51 12.36 8.26
CA GLU A 9 -5.76 12.71 7.59
C GLU A 9 -6.46 11.46 7.03
N LEU A 10 -5.75 10.59 6.33
CA LEU A 10 -6.30 9.33 5.82
C LEU A 10 -6.81 8.44 6.95
N ALA A 11 -6.05 8.33 8.04
CA ALA A 11 -6.46 7.54 9.20
C ALA A 11 -7.72 8.13 9.87
N ALA A 12 -7.81 9.45 9.98
CA ALA A 12 -8.99 10.13 10.53
C ALA A 12 -10.22 9.92 9.66
N GLU A 13 -10.07 10.04 8.34
CA GLU A 13 -11.17 9.80 7.39
C GLU A 13 -11.63 8.34 7.43
N ALA A 14 -10.70 7.38 7.47
CA ALA A 14 -11.05 5.96 7.64
C ALA A 14 -11.78 5.70 8.96
N CYS A 15 -11.37 6.34 10.07
CA CYS A 15 -12.06 6.26 11.34
C CYS A 15 -13.48 6.87 11.27
N ALA A 16 -13.66 7.96 10.54
CA ALA A 16 -15.00 8.54 10.33
C ALA A 16 -15.93 7.56 9.59
N HIS A 17 -15.43 6.86 8.58
CA HIS A 17 -16.18 5.80 7.88
C HIS A 17 -16.47 4.59 8.78
N LEU A 18 -15.59 4.27 9.72
CA LEU A 18 -15.80 3.20 10.72
C LEU A 18 -16.77 3.61 11.83
N GLY A 19 -17.05 4.90 11.98
CA GLY A 19 -17.85 5.42 13.11
C GLY A 19 -17.13 5.33 14.46
N VAL A 20 -15.78 5.37 14.47
CA VAL A 20 -14.95 5.32 15.68
C VAL A 20 -13.99 6.51 15.72
N PRO A 21 -13.60 6.99 16.92
CA PRO A 21 -12.59 8.04 17.01
C PRO A 21 -11.19 7.51 16.66
N LEU A 22 -10.37 8.34 16.02
CA LEU A 22 -8.94 8.09 15.91
C LEU A 22 -8.30 8.26 17.30
N SER A 23 -7.56 7.25 17.74
CA SER A 23 -6.88 7.26 19.03
C SER A 23 -5.59 8.08 18.95
N SER A 24 -5.32 8.88 19.98
CA SER A 24 -4.16 9.76 20.02
C SER A 24 -2.84 8.99 20.15
N VAL A 25 -1.84 9.45 19.43
CA VAL A 25 -0.44 9.06 19.53
C VAL A 25 0.36 10.32 19.87
N ARG A 26 1.22 10.23 20.87
CA ARG A 26 2.24 11.25 21.14
C ARG A 26 3.55 10.76 20.55
N SER A 27 4.08 11.49 19.59
CA SER A 27 5.41 11.29 19.02
C SER A 27 6.26 12.52 19.34
N SER A 28 7.44 12.31 19.89
CA SER A 28 8.38 13.37 20.27
C SER A 28 9.82 12.93 20.01
N ARG A 29 10.76 13.89 20.08
CA ARG A 29 12.19 13.61 19.93
C ARG A 29 12.92 13.98 21.20
N PHE A 30 13.82 13.10 21.62
CA PHE A 30 14.80 13.43 22.65
C PHE A 30 15.88 14.40 22.11
N ALA A 31 16.66 14.97 23.00
CA ALA A 31 17.74 15.90 22.63
C ALA A 31 18.82 15.26 21.72
N ASN A 32 18.93 13.95 21.71
CA ASN A 32 19.84 13.18 20.85
C ASN A 32 19.18 12.75 19.52
N ASP A 33 18.04 13.36 19.17
CA ASP A 33 17.24 13.11 17.96
C ASP A 33 16.54 11.73 17.87
N SER A 34 16.64 10.89 18.90
CA SER A 34 15.86 9.63 18.90
C SER A 34 14.37 9.88 19.11
N LEU A 35 13.53 9.07 18.44
CA LEU A 35 12.08 9.15 18.56
C LEU A 35 11.59 8.50 19.86
N GLU A 36 10.58 9.11 20.46
CA GLU A 36 9.75 8.54 21.51
C GLU A 36 8.31 8.47 21.03
N VAL A 37 7.67 7.32 21.16
CA VAL A 37 6.27 7.14 20.75
C VAL A 37 5.45 6.57 21.92
N GLN A 38 4.29 7.20 22.19
CA GLN A 38 3.36 6.76 23.22
C GLN A 38 1.96 6.64 22.64
N LEU A 39 1.36 5.46 22.72
CA LEU A 39 -0.07 5.25 22.45
C LEU A 39 -0.88 5.74 23.66
N GLN A 40 -1.81 6.67 23.48
CA GLN A 40 -2.54 7.30 24.58
C GLN A 40 -3.91 6.65 24.87
N ALA A 41 -4.22 5.53 24.24
CA ALA A 41 -5.41 4.75 24.52
C ALA A 41 -5.05 3.34 24.99
N ASN A 42 -5.93 2.76 25.78
CA ASN A 42 -5.74 1.40 26.30
C ASN A 42 -5.81 0.36 25.16
N CYS A 43 -4.74 -0.42 25.01
CA CYS A 43 -4.59 -1.46 23.99
C CYS A 43 -4.86 -2.89 24.54
N ARG A 44 -4.99 -3.06 25.85
CA ARG A 44 -5.11 -4.39 26.48
C ARG A 44 -6.31 -5.17 25.93
N GLU A 45 -6.01 -6.37 25.41
CA GLU A 45 -6.99 -7.28 24.80
C GLU A 45 -7.81 -6.64 23.66
N ARG A 46 -7.28 -5.57 23.05
CA ARG A 46 -7.89 -4.88 21.92
C ARG A 46 -7.30 -5.34 20.59
N ASP A 47 -8.12 -5.25 19.56
CA ASP A 47 -7.68 -5.33 18.17
C ASP A 47 -7.14 -3.96 17.76
N VAL A 48 -5.84 -3.86 17.56
CA VAL A 48 -5.13 -2.61 17.34
C VAL A 48 -4.77 -2.49 15.85
N PHE A 49 -5.13 -1.37 15.24
CA PHE A 49 -4.77 -1.02 13.87
C PHE A 49 -3.84 0.19 13.89
N LEU A 50 -2.66 0.05 13.31
CA LEU A 50 -1.62 1.08 13.23
C LEU A 50 -1.48 1.52 11.77
N VAL A 51 -1.95 2.73 11.45
CA VAL A 51 -1.94 3.27 10.09
C VAL A 51 -0.70 4.11 9.88
N GLN A 52 0.19 3.67 8.98
CA GLN A 52 1.42 4.40 8.65
C GLN A 52 1.91 4.03 7.25
N PRO A 53 1.69 4.85 6.22
CA PRO A 53 2.38 4.69 4.94
C PRO A 53 3.87 4.98 5.10
N LEU A 54 4.71 4.19 4.43
CA LEU A 54 6.15 4.43 4.43
C LEU A 54 6.49 5.42 3.31
N VAL A 55 6.41 6.71 3.61
CA VAL A 55 6.73 7.82 2.71
C VAL A 55 7.88 8.65 3.27
N ARG A 56 8.34 9.65 2.56
CA ARG A 56 9.43 10.52 3.04
C ARG A 56 9.01 11.28 4.31
N PRO A 57 9.91 11.29 5.30
CA PRO A 57 11.20 10.58 5.45
C PRO A 57 10.98 9.10 5.83
N VAL A 58 11.24 8.18 4.89
CA VAL A 58 10.86 6.76 4.97
C VAL A 58 11.39 6.05 6.22
N GLN A 59 12.66 6.32 6.57
CA GLN A 59 13.31 5.67 7.70
C GLN A 59 12.69 6.11 9.03
N GLU A 60 12.31 7.37 9.15
CA GLU A 60 11.66 7.90 10.35
C GLU A 60 10.27 7.27 10.53
N HIS A 61 9.47 7.26 9.47
CA HIS A 61 8.14 6.64 9.51
C HIS A 61 8.20 5.13 9.75
N LEU A 62 9.24 4.45 9.25
CA LEU A 62 9.47 3.04 9.58
C LEU A 62 9.79 2.86 11.06
N VAL A 63 10.73 3.65 11.59
CA VAL A 63 11.10 3.57 13.02
C VAL A 63 9.91 3.94 13.90
N GLU A 64 9.16 4.99 13.57
CA GLU A 64 7.94 5.37 14.28
C GLU A 64 6.93 4.21 14.32
N LEU A 65 6.70 3.53 13.18
CA LEU A 65 5.80 2.38 13.11
C LEU A 65 6.25 1.22 14.00
N LEU A 66 7.56 0.91 14.02
CA LEU A 66 8.12 -0.10 14.92
C LEU A 66 7.91 0.28 16.37
N LEU A 67 8.12 1.56 16.71
CA LEU A 67 7.89 2.14 18.04
C LEU A 67 6.40 2.22 18.41
N MET A 68 5.47 2.17 17.47
CA MET A 68 4.03 2.01 17.74
C MET A 68 3.64 0.56 17.99
N CYS A 69 4.29 -0.40 17.33
CA CYS A 69 4.02 -1.83 17.53
C CYS A 69 4.41 -2.30 18.92
N ASP A 70 5.58 -1.89 19.41
CA ASP A 70 6.14 -2.36 20.69
C ASP A 70 5.26 -2.03 21.91
N PRO A 71 4.78 -0.79 22.15
CA PRO A 71 3.89 -0.51 23.27
C PRO A 71 2.52 -1.18 23.12
N ALA A 72 2.00 -1.39 21.91
CA ALA A 72 0.79 -2.16 21.70
C ALA A 72 0.97 -3.62 22.15
N ARG A 73 2.10 -4.24 21.79
CA ARG A 73 2.49 -5.58 22.24
C ARG A 73 2.71 -5.62 23.76
N GLY A 74 3.47 -4.66 24.31
CA GLY A 74 3.73 -4.56 25.75
C GLY A 74 2.48 -4.35 26.59
N ALA A 75 1.47 -3.67 26.05
CA ALA A 75 0.16 -3.50 26.65
C ALA A 75 -0.77 -4.71 26.47
N SER A 76 -0.30 -5.82 25.93
CA SER A 76 -1.06 -7.06 25.68
C SER A 76 -2.25 -6.85 24.73
N ALA A 77 -2.03 -6.14 23.61
CA ALA A 77 -3.01 -6.10 22.53
C ALA A 77 -3.31 -7.52 22.03
N SER A 78 -4.57 -7.82 21.75
CA SER A 78 -4.98 -9.14 21.25
C SER A 78 -4.45 -9.41 19.84
N ARG A 79 -4.53 -8.41 18.97
CA ARG A 79 -3.99 -8.42 17.62
C ARG A 79 -3.40 -7.03 17.30
N ILE A 80 -2.34 -7.01 16.51
CA ILE A 80 -1.73 -5.78 16.01
C ILE A 80 -1.69 -5.89 14.49
N THR A 81 -2.59 -5.16 13.83
CA THR A 81 -2.63 -5.07 12.38
C THR A 81 -1.93 -3.79 11.94
N VAL A 82 -0.84 -3.94 11.22
CA VAL A 82 -0.14 -2.81 10.59
C VAL A 82 -0.81 -2.52 9.26
N VAL A 83 -1.34 -1.30 9.12
CA VAL A 83 -1.97 -0.81 7.89
C VAL A 83 -0.99 0.09 7.18
N MET A 84 -0.41 -0.41 6.10
CA MET A 84 0.56 0.31 5.26
C MET A 84 -0.06 0.61 3.89
N PRO A 85 -0.75 1.76 3.71
CA PRO A 85 -1.27 2.15 2.40
C PRO A 85 -0.19 2.23 1.32
N HIS A 86 1.05 2.54 1.71
CA HIS A 86 2.23 2.50 0.85
C HIS A 86 3.41 1.80 1.55
N TYR A 87 4.01 0.83 0.86
CA TYR A 87 5.18 0.07 1.31
C TYR A 87 6.39 0.35 0.42
N SER A 88 7.16 1.40 0.71
CA SER A 88 8.31 1.86 -0.09
C SER A 88 9.32 0.78 -0.45
N TYR A 89 9.49 -0.22 0.43
CA TYR A 89 10.47 -1.28 0.23
C TYR A 89 9.99 -2.42 -0.66
N ALA A 90 8.74 -2.38 -1.16
CA ALA A 90 8.22 -3.37 -2.10
C ALA A 90 9.02 -3.45 -3.41
N ARG A 91 9.77 -2.39 -3.77
CA ARG A 91 10.66 -2.37 -4.93
C ARG A 91 11.97 -3.15 -4.73
N SER A 92 12.34 -3.46 -3.47
CA SER A 92 13.55 -4.21 -3.14
C SER A 92 13.18 -5.66 -2.80
N ASP A 93 12.63 -6.36 -3.78
CA ASP A 93 12.06 -7.70 -3.68
C ASP A 93 13.01 -8.82 -4.12
N LYS A 94 14.13 -8.47 -4.75
CA LYS A 94 15.10 -9.41 -5.31
C LYS A 94 16.54 -8.89 -5.20
N LYS A 95 17.51 -9.77 -5.45
CA LYS A 95 18.93 -9.45 -5.50
C LYS A 95 19.38 -9.31 -6.94
N ASP A 96 19.33 -8.10 -7.47
CA ASP A 96 19.75 -7.81 -8.85
C ASP A 96 21.28 -7.76 -9.00
N VAL A 97 21.99 -7.50 -7.90
CA VAL A 97 23.46 -7.46 -7.87
C VAL A 97 23.99 -8.19 -6.63
N PRO A 98 25.24 -8.69 -6.64
CA PRO A 98 25.85 -9.32 -5.48
C PRO A 98 25.89 -8.39 -4.26
N ARG A 99 25.68 -8.95 -3.07
CA ARG A 99 25.79 -8.26 -1.77
C ARG A 99 24.81 -7.12 -1.55
N ILE A 100 23.73 -7.04 -2.33
CA ILE A 100 22.61 -6.14 -2.07
C ILE A 100 21.64 -6.74 -1.07
N SER A 101 21.03 -5.89 -0.23
CA SER A 101 19.97 -6.28 0.69
C SER A 101 18.63 -6.45 -0.02
N MET A 102 17.84 -7.43 0.38
CA MET A 102 16.41 -7.50 0.06
C MET A 102 15.64 -6.73 1.13
N ASN A 103 15.53 -5.41 0.97
CA ASN A 103 14.97 -4.54 1.98
C ASN A 103 13.49 -4.86 2.27
N GLY A 104 12.73 -5.28 1.25
CA GLY A 104 11.34 -5.71 1.44
C GLY A 104 11.22 -6.86 2.44
N ARG A 105 12.16 -7.82 2.42
CA ARG A 105 12.19 -8.92 3.39
C ARG A 105 12.65 -8.45 4.77
N LEU A 106 13.73 -7.68 4.82
CA LEU A 106 14.28 -7.20 6.09
C LEU A 106 13.24 -6.39 6.88
N VAL A 107 12.53 -5.47 6.21
CA VAL A 107 11.51 -4.64 6.86
C VAL A 107 10.30 -5.48 7.28
N ALA A 108 9.92 -6.49 6.51
CA ALA A 108 8.87 -7.43 6.90
C ALA A 108 9.24 -8.16 8.21
N ASP A 109 10.47 -8.67 8.31
CA ASP A 109 10.96 -9.34 9.52
C ASP A 109 11.01 -8.38 10.73
N LEU A 110 11.41 -7.12 10.55
CA LEU A 110 11.43 -6.10 11.62
C LEU A 110 10.02 -5.79 12.13
N LEU A 111 9.03 -5.64 11.25
CA LEU A 111 7.64 -5.39 11.65
C LEU A 111 7.07 -6.53 12.48
N VAL A 112 7.33 -7.78 12.06
CA VAL A 112 6.90 -8.97 12.82
C VAL A 112 7.61 -9.04 14.17
N ALA A 113 8.93 -8.80 14.21
CA ALA A 113 9.71 -8.76 15.45
C ALA A 113 9.22 -7.68 16.42
N ALA A 114 8.79 -6.52 15.91
CA ALA A 114 8.21 -5.45 16.71
C ALA A 114 6.83 -5.80 17.30
N GLY A 115 6.12 -6.79 16.73
CA GLY A 115 4.84 -7.26 17.26
C GLY A 115 3.67 -7.26 16.28
N ALA A 116 3.89 -6.91 15.01
CA ALA A 116 2.85 -7.02 14.00
C ALA A 116 2.38 -8.49 13.87
N SER A 117 1.07 -8.73 14.00
CA SER A 117 0.45 -10.06 13.84
C SER A 117 -0.31 -10.20 12.51
N ARG A 118 -0.50 -9.10 11.79
CA ARG A 118 -1.14 -9.01 10.48
C ARG A 118 -0.70 -7.73 9.78
N VAL A 119 -0.68 -7.76 8.46
CA VAL A 119 -0.39 -6.58 7.62
C VAL A 119 -1.55 -6.38 6.65
N LEU A 120 -1.98 -5.13 6.49
CA LEU A 120 -2.87 -4.67 5.44
C LEU A 120 -2.07 -3.70 4.56
N ALA A 121 -1.82 -4.09 3.31
CA ALA A 121 -1.07 -3.29 2.34
C ALA A 121 -1.90 -3.00 1.10
N MET A 122 -1.55 -1.93 0.37
CA MET A 122 -2.24 -1.56 -0.85
C MET A 122 -1.28 -1.49 -2.03
N THR A 123 -1.69 -2.02 -3.18
CA THR A 123 -1.02 -1.97 -4.48
C THR A 123 0.50 -2.11 -4.36
N LEU A 124 0.94 -3.27 -3.85
CA LEU A 124 2.38 -3.55 -3.73
C LEU A 124 3.03 -3.59 -5.12
N HIS A 125 4.07 -2.81 -5.34
CA HIS A 125 4.85 -2.79 -6.57
C HIS A 125 5.28 -4.20 -7.02
N ALA A 126 5.63 -5.05 -6.08
CA ALA A 126 5.96 -6.46 -6.26
C ALA A 126 5.03 -7.31 -5.38
N PRO A 127 3.91 -7.87 -5.91
CA PRO A 127 2.94 -8.64 -5.11
C PRO A 127 3.52 -9.85 -4.37
N GLN A 128 4.64 -10.42 -4.84
CA GLN A 128 5.36 -11.50 -4.19
C GLN A 128 5.96 -11.12 -2.82
N VAL A 129 6.13 -9.83 -2.54
CA VAL A 129 6.60 -9.32 -1.22
C VAL A 129 5.68 -9.78 -0.07
N ARG A 130 4.42 -10.08 -0.35
CA ARG A 130 3.53 -10.71 0.64
C ARG A 130 4.12 -11.98 1.25
N GLY A 131 4.84 -12.77 0.45
CA GLY A 131 5.52 -13.99 0.90
C GLY A 131 6.75 -13.75 1.78
N PHE A 132 7.17 -12.50 1.99
CA PHE A 132 8.26 -12.16 2.89
C PHE A 132 7.81 -12.08 4.35
N PHE A 133 6.54 -11.84 4.59
CA PHE A 133 5.99 -11.79 5.93
C PHE A 133 5.69 -13.20 6.46
N SER A 134 6.04 -13.45 7.71
CA SER A 134 5.66 -14.67 8.44
C SER A 134 4.28 -14.58 9.09
N VAL A 135 3.56 -13.48 8.87
CA VAL A 135 2.20 -13.22 9.32
C VAL A 135 1.27 -13.01 8.12
N PRO A 136 -0.05 -13.17 8.28
CA PRO A 136 -1.00 -12.91 7.20
C PRO A 136 -0.87 -11.50 6.63
N VAL A 137 -0.96 -11.39 5.29
CA VAL A 137 -0.95 -10.13 4.57
C VAL A 137 -2.19 -10.03 3.70
N ASP A 138 -3.04 -9.07 4.01
CA ASP A 138 -4.14 -8.66 3.15
C ASP A 138 -3.64 -7.59 2.17
N HIS A 139 -3.81 -7.84 0.87
CA HIS A 139 -3.31 -6.96 -0.17
C HIS A 139 -4.46 -6.38 -0.96
N LEU A 140 -4.75 -5.11 -0.76
CA LEU A 140 -5.76 -4.35 -1.49
C LEU A 140 -5.20 -3.81 -2.81
N HIS A 141 -6.08 -3.58 -3.78
CA HIS A 141 -5.76 -2.92 -5.04
C HIS A 141 -6.68 -1.72 -5.26
N ALA A 142 -6.12 -0.59 -5.63
CA ALA A 142 -6.87 0.65 -5.87
C ALA A 142 -7.44 0.78 -7.31
N LEU A 143 -7.30 -0.26 -8.12
CA LEU A 143 -7.76 -0.23 -9.53
C LEU A 143 -9.25 0.07 -9.68
N ARG A 144 -10.08 -0.32 -8.71
CA ARG A 144 -11.52 -0.10 -8.75
C ARG A 144 -11.89 1.35 -8.49
N GLU A 145 -11.23 1.96 -7.52
CA GLU A 145 -11.37 3.37 -7.17
C GLU A 145 -10.98 4.24 -8.35
N LEU A 146 -9.82 3.96 -8.95
CA LEU A 146 -9.38 4.62 -10.18
C LEU A 146 -10.40 4.39 -11.32
N ALA A 147 -10.82 3.15 -11.58
CA ALA A 147 -11.77 2.84 -12.63
C ALA A 147 -13.13 3.50 -12.41
N SER A 148 -13.57 3.62 -11.15
CA SER A 148 -14.82 4.33 -10.81
C SER A 148 -14.77 5.79 -11.23
N HIS A 149 -13.65 6.48 -10.99
CA HIS A 149 -13.44 7.84 -11.45
C HIS A 149 -13.51 7.93 -12.99
N PHE A 150 -12.84 7.02 -13.66
CA PHE A 150 -12.78 7.05 -15.13
C PHE A 150 -14.08 6.70 -15.84
N ARG A 151 -15.05 6.09 -15.16
CA ARG A 151 -16.39 5.81 -15.73
C ARG A 151 -17.22 7.05 -16.07
N GLN A 152 -16.88 8.19 -15.56
CA GLN A 152 -17.52 9.46 -15.95
C GLN A 152 -17.21 9.87 -17.39
N TYR A 153 -16.18 9.28 -17.99
CA TYR A 153 -15.77 9.56 -19.36
C TYR A 153 -16.29 8.51 -20.33
N GLU A 154 -16.55 8.93 -21.58
CA GLU A 154 -16.84 8.00 -22.67
C GLU A 154 -15.54 7.31 -23.11
N LEU A 155 -15.33 6.08 -22.66
CA LEU A 155 -14.09 5.33 -22.87
C LEU A 155 -14.19 4.20 -23.91
N SER A 156 -15.32 4.08 -24.64
CA SER A 156 -15.48 3.07 -25.69
C SER A 156 -14.42 3.13 -26.81
N ARG A 157 -13.87 4.33 -27.02
CA ARG A 157 -12.75 4.57 -27.95
C ARG A 157 -11.43 4.86 -27.25
N ALA A 158 -11.34 4.57 -25.96
CA ALA A 158 -10.10 4.79 -25.22
C ALA A 158 -9.16 3.59 -25.35
N THR A 159 -7.88 3.86 -25.17
CA THR A 159 -6.83 2.84 -25.03
C THR A 159 -6.11 3.05 -23.70
N VAL A 160 -6.06 2.01 -22.91
CA VAL A 160 -5.24 1.96 -21.70
C VAL A 160 -3.84 1.53 -22.09
N VAL A 161 -2.84 2.35 -21.79
CA VAL A 161 -1.46 2.09 -22.18
C VAL A 161 -0.62 1.80 -20.94
N SER A 162 -0.12 0.56 -20.86
CA SER A 162 0.87 0.20 -19.83
C SER A 162 2.20 0.89 -20.12
N PRO A 163 2.86 1.49 -19.10
CA PRO A 163 4.19 2.08 -19.28
C PRO A 163 5.26 1.06 -19.69
N ASP A 164 5.08 -0.20 -19.33
CA ASP A 164 5.96 -1.30 -19.72
C ASP A 164 5.24 -2.66 -19.76
N LEU A 165 5.92 -3.68 -20.28
CA LEU A 165 5.36 -5.04 -20.35
C LEU A 165 5.17 -5.69 -18.97
N GLY A 166 5.92 -5.28 -17.96
CA GLY A 166 5.80 -5.79 -16.59
C GLY A 166 4.44 -5.43 -15.97
N ASN A 167 3.94 -4.24 -16.27
CA ASN A 167 2.67 -3.72 -15.75
C ASN A 167 1.46 -4.00 -16.68
N ALA A 168 1.69 -4.69 -17.80
CA ALA A 168 0.66 -4.94 -18.82
C ALA A 168 -0.55 -5.73 -18.27
N LYS A 169 -0.33 -6.61 -17.30
CA LYS A 169 -1.42 -7.39 -16.66
C LYS A 169 -2.36 -6.49 -15.86
N GLU A 170 -1.84 -5.53 -15.12
CA GLU A 170 -2.63 -4.58 -14.34
C GLU A 170 -3.35 -3.58 -15.26
N ALA A 171 -2.66 -3.08 -16.28
CA ALA A 171 -3.28 -2.25 -17.31
C ALA A 171 -4.43 -2.96 -18.04
N ALA A 172 -4.29 -4.26 -18.34
CA ALA A 172 -5.36 -5.07 -18.91
C ALA A 172 -6.53 -5.27 -17.93
N ALA A 173 -6.25 -5.40 -16.63
CA ALA A 173 -7.30 -5.47 -15.62
C ALA A 173 -8.05 -4.14 -15.52
N PHE A 174 -7.34 -3.02 -15.51
CA PHE A 174 -7.93 -1.69 -15.52
C PHE A 174 -8.76 -1.45 -16.79
N ALA A 175 -8.23 -1.80 -17.98
CA ALA A 175 -8.94 -1.67 -19.25
C ALA A 175 -10.28 -2.41 -19.25
N ARG A 176 -10.31 -3.63 -18.70
CA ARG A 176 -11.58 -4.39 -18.54
C ARG A 176 -12.58 -3.66 -17.63
N LEU A 177 -12.11 -3.04 -16.53
CA LEU A 177 -12.99 -2.32 -15.61
C LEU A 177 -13.62 -1.08 -16.24
N VAL A 178 -12.92 -0.42 -17.17
CA VAL A 178 -13.39 0.82 -17.82
C VAL A 178 -13.93 0.58 -19.23
N GLY A 179 -13.91 -0.65 -19.73
CA GLY A 179 -14.43 -1.00 -21.06
C GLY A 179 -13.56 -0.50 -22.22
N ALA A 180 -12.26 -0.33 -22.01
CA ALA A 180 -11.29 0.20 -23.00
C ALA A 180 -10.42 -0.91 -23.59
N GLN A 181 -9.76 -0.60 -24.72
CA GLN A 181 -8.71 -1.45 -25.28
C GLN A 181 -7.40 -1.32 -24.48
N VAL A 182 -6.47 -2.27 -24.66
CA VAL A 182 -5.16 -2.23 -24.00
C VAL A 182 -4.05 -2.15 -25.03
N ALA A 183 -3.03 -1.34 -24.70
CA ALA A 183 -1.75 -1.26 -25.40
C ALA A 183 -0.62 -1.29 -24.36
N ALA A 184 0.61 -1.55 -24.79
CA ALA A 184 1.77 -1.59 -23.91
C ALA A 184 3.02 -0.99 -24.56
N GLY A 185 3.79 -0.23 -23.77
CA GLY A 185 5.10 0.25 -24.13
C GLY A 185 6.13 -0.89 -24.07
N ALA A 186 6.91 -1.05 -25.14
CA ALA A 186 8.05 -1.95 -25.16
C ALA A 186 9.31 -1.20 -24.67
N LYS A 187 9.79 -1.60 -23.49
CA LYS A 187 10.90 -0.94 -22.79
C LYS A 187 12.23 -1.61 -23.14
N GLN A 188 13.22 -0.87 -23.57
CA GLN A 188 14.60 -1.31 -23.72
C GLN A 188 15.49 -0.64 -22.68
N ARG A 189 16.31 -1.44 -21.98
CA ARG A 189 17.36 -0.93 -21.10
C ARG A 189 18.68 -0.86 -21.87
N PHE A 190 19.36 0.27 -21.77
CA PHE A 190 20.69 0.49 -22.33
C PHE A 190 21.75 0.36 -21.22
N ALA A 191 23.00 0.14 -21.61
CA ALA A 191 24.12 -0.13 -20.68
C ALA A 191 24.42 1.01 -19.68
N ASP A 192 23.92 2.23 -19.94
CA ASP A 192 24.09 3.44 -19.10
C ASP A 192 22.91 3.69 -18.14
N ASP A 193 22.16 2.64 -17.82
CA ASP A 193 20.94 2.67 -16.96
C ASP A 193 19.81 3.57 -17.49
N ARG A 194 19.94 4.04 -18.73
CA ARG A 194 18.86 4.73 -19.43
C ARG A 194 17.83 3.72 -19.91
N VAL A 195 16.59 4.07 -19.67
CA VAL A 195 15.44 3.32 -20.13
C VAL A 195 14.83 4.10 -21.29
N ARG A 196 14.57 3.45 -22.41
CA ARG A 196 13.79 4.03 -23.51
C ARG A 196 12.61 3.13 -23.85
N ILE A 197 11.48 3.75 -24.13
CA ILE A 197 10.33 3.07 -24.73
C ILE A 197 10.54 3.09 -26.24
N SER A 198 10.87 1.91 -26.79
CA SER A 198 11.22 1.77 -28.21
C SER A 198 9.99 1.78 -29.12
N SER A 199 8.86 1.26 -28.65
CA SER A 199 7.61 1.19 -29.40
C SER A 199 6.42 1.06 -28.47
N VAL A 200 5.23 1.37 -28.98
CA VAL A 200 3.94 1.07 -28.31
C VAL A 200 3.20 0.09 -29.20
N ILE A 201 2.76 -1.01 -28.61
CA ILE A 201 2.01 -2.07 -29.27
C ILE A 201 0.53 -1.88 -28.98
N GLY A 202 -0.28 -1.53 -29.97
CA GLY A 202 -1.71 -1.27 -29.86
C GLY A 202 -2.16 -0.03 -30.64
N GLU A 203 -3.46 0.23 -30.67
CA GLU A 203 -4.06 1.34 -31.40
C GLU A 203 -4.08 2.60 -30.53
N ILE A 204 -3.48 3.70 -31.00
CA ILE A 204 -3.33 4.97 -30.30
C ILE A 204 -3.90 6.15 -31.08
N ALA A 205 -3.69 6.18 -32.40
CA ALA A 205 -4.03 7.33 -33.24
C ALA A 205 -5.51 7.74 -33.08
N GLY A 206 -5.74 9.01 -32.75
CA GLY A 206 -7.08 9.59 -32.58
C GLY A 206 -7.89 9.06 -31.38
N ARG A 207 -7.27 8.28 -30.49
CA ARG A 207 -7.92 7.72 -29.29
C ARG A 207 -7.64 8.54 -28.06
N ASP A 208 -8.53 8.43 -27.07
CA ASP A 208 -8.22 8.87 -25.72
C ASP A 208 -7.33 7.82 -25.04
N VAL A 209 -6.26 8.28 -24.43
CA VAL A 209 -5.29 7.40 -23.77
C VAL A 209 -5.39 7.57 -22.26
N VAL A 210 -5.43 6.44 -21.53
CA VAL A 210 -5.24 6.41 -20.09
C VAL A 210 -3.97 5.61 -19.79
N VAL A 211 -3.05 6.22 -19.04
CA VAL A 211 -1.79 5.60 -18.60
C VAL A 211 -1.89 5.28 -17.11
N PRO A 212 -2.24 4.05 -16.71
CA PRO A 212 -2.22 3.64 -15.32
C PRO A 212 -0.80 3.18 -14.92
N ASP A 213 -0.41 3.51 -13.69
CA ASP A 213 0.80 3.00 -13.05
C ASP A 213 0.51 2.66 -11.58
N ASP A 214 1.31 1.80 -10.97
CA ASP A 214 1.22 1.55 -9.53
C ASP A 214 1.76 2.74 -8.73
N GLU A 215 2.85 3.35 -9.19
CA GLU A 215 3.52 4.43 -8.48
C GLU A 215 4.20 5.43 -9.43
N ILE A 216 3.90 6.71 -9.24
CA ILE A 216 4.64 7.80 -9.88
C ILE A 216 5.60 8.43 -8.86
N ALA A 217 6.88 7.99 -8.90
CA ALA A 217 7.94 8.59 -8.09
C ALA A 217 8.54 9.81 -8.82
N LYS A 218 9.58 9.62 -9.64
CA LYS A 218 10.18 10.70 -10.43
C LYS A 218 9.43 11.01 -11.72
N GLY A 219 8.50 10.15 -12.13
CA GLY A 219 7.71 10.31 -13.35
C GLY A 219 8.46 10.14 -14.67
N SER A 220 9.75 9.77 -14.66
CA SER A 220 10.57 9.66 -15.87
C SER A 220 10.02 8.64 -16.87
N THR A 221 9.55 7.49 -16.39
CA THR A 221 8.95 6.45 -17.26
C THR A 221 7.68 6.95 -17.94
N VAL A 222 6.82 7.64 -17.18
CA VAL A 222 5.58 8.20 -17.74
C VAL A 222 5.90 9.30 -18.74
N LEU A 223 6.80 10.23 -18.43
CA LEU A 223 7.20 11.31 -19.36
C LEU A 223 7.76 10.75 -20.67
N GLU A 224 8.60 9.72 -20.60
CA GLU A 224 9.15 9.07 -21.78
C GLU A 224 8.05 8.36 -22.60
N LEU A 225 7.08 7.74 -21.94
CA LEU A 225 5.91 7.19 -22.63
C LEU A 225 5.09 8.28 -23.32
N LEU A 226 4.89 9.43 -22.68
CA LEU A 226 4.16 10.55 -23.25
C LEU A 226 4.83 11.05 -24.55
N ASP A 227 6.18 11.13 -24.59
CA ASP A 227 6.90 11.52 -25.81
C ASP A 227 6.63 10.55 -26.96
N ARG A 228 6.59 9.25 -26.69
CA ARG A 228 6.26 8.23 -27.70
C ARG A 228 4.79 8.25 -28.11
N LEU A 229 3.89 8.49 -27.16
CA LEU A 229 2.47 8.58 -27.48
C LEU A 229 2.19 9.77 -28.42
N ARG A 230 2.86 10.91 -28.24
CA ARG A 230 2.71 12.08 -29.12
C ARG A 230 3.01 11.78 -30.57
N GLU A 231 4.04 10.98 -30.83
CA GLU A 231 4.40 10.55 -32.19
C GLU A 231 3.27 9.74 -32.87
N LEU A 232 2.41 9.09 -32.05
CA LEU A 232 1.29 8.26 -32.51
C LEU A 232 -0.04 9.01 -32.60
N GLY A 233 -0.09 10.30 -32.22
CA GLY A 233 -1.24 11.19 -32.38
C GLY A 233 -2.49 10.78 -31.58
N PRO A 234 -2.42 10.61 -30.26
CA PRO A 234 -3.61 10.42 -29.42
C PRO A 234 -4.49 11.67 -29.43
N ARG A 235 -5.78 11.51 -29.17
CA ARG A 235 -6.72 12.64 -29.01
C ARG A 235 -6.51 13.37 -27.69
N SER A 236 -6.31 12.63 -26.62
CA SER A 236 -6.04 13.15 -25.28
C SER A 236 -5.32 12.10 -24.45
N ILE A 237 -4.63 12.55 -23.40
CA ILE A 237 -3.94 11.66 -22.46
C ILE A 237 -4.41 11.98 -21.03
N ARG A 238 -4.66 10.95 -20.23
CA ARG A 238 -4.84 11.02 -18.80
C ARG A 238 -3.87 10.06 -18.14
N VAL A 239 -3.32 10.46 -17.00
CA VAL A 239 -2.38 9.65 -16.22
C VAL A 239 -3.05 9.25 -14.92
N ALA A 240 -2.90 8.01 -14.50
CA ALA A 240 -3.46 7.52 -13.26
C ALA A 240 -2.42 6.74 -12.46
N CYS A 241 -2.40 6.86 -11.14
CA CYS A 241 -1.57 6.00 -10.31
C CYS A 241 -2.22 5.73 -8.94
N THR A 242 -1.81 4.63 -8.31
CA THR A 242 -2.18 4.41 -6.92
C THR A 242 -1.36 5.32 -6.01
N HIS A 243 -0.03 5.29 -6.14
CA HIS A 243 0.87 6.03 -5.26
C HIS A 243 1.47 7.24 -5.95
N GLY A 244 0.92 8.41 -5.66
CA GLY A 244 1.42 9.69 -6.18
C GLY A 244 2.54 10.27 -5.33
N LEU A 245 3.77 9.70 -5.37
CA LEU A 245 4.90 10.22 -4.59
C LEU A 245 5.42 11.56 -5.12
N PHE A 246 5.28 11.82 -6.39
CA PHE A 246 5.62 13.04 -7.13
C PHE A 246 6.95 13.68 -6.73
N ALA A 247 7.96 12.84 -6.47
CA ALA A 247 9.29 13.29 -6.06
C ALA A 247 9.99 14.11 -7.15
N ALA A 248 10.86 15.04 -6.73
CA ALA A 248 11.68 15.87 -7.60
C ALA A 248 10.88 16.67 -8.65
N GLY A 249 9.70 17.19 -8.27
CA GLY A 249 8.85 18.01 -9.13
C GLY A 249 8.17 17.22 -10.27
N ALA A 250 7.94 15.92 -10.07
CA ALA A 250 7.30 15.07 -11.09
C ALA A 250 5.89 15.55 -11.44
N LEU A 251 5.11 15.97 -10.45
CA LEU A 251 3.75 16.47 -10.68
C LEU A 251 3.76 17.72 -11.58
N LYS A 252 4.66 18.67 -11.31
CA LYS A 252 4.83 19.87 -12.12
C LYS A 252 5.16 19.50 -13.56
N ARG A 253 6.20 18.66 -13.78
CA ARG A 253 6.61 18.24 -15.12
C ARG A 253 5.52 17.51 -15.89
N LEU A 254 4.70 16.69 -15.23
CA LEU A 254 3.56 16.03 -15.86
C LEU A 254 2.43 17.00 -16.16
N SER A 255 2.15 17.95 -15.28
CA SER A 255 1.08 18.93 -15.47
C SER A 255 1.41 19.96 -16.57
N GLU A 256 2.69 20.25 -16.79
CA GLU A 256 3.16 21.13 -17.86
C GLU A 256 3.02 20.48 -19.26
N GLN A 257 2.75 19.18 -19.35
CA GLN A 257 2.54 18.52 -20.64
C GLN A 257 1.19 18.97 -21.22
N PRO A 258 1.17 19.56 -22.43
CA PRO A 258 -0.04 20.16 -22.98
C PRO A 258 -1.14 19.14 -23.33
N ASP A 259 -0.74 17.94 -23.68
CA ASP A 259 -1.60 16.82 -24.05
C ASP A 259 -2.13 16.01 -22.85
N VAL A 260 -1.58 16.22 -21.65
CA VAL A 260 -2.09 15.62 -20.42
C VAL A 260 -3.24 16.48 -19.90
N LEU A 261 -4.46 15.92 -19.92
CA LEU A 261 -5.66 16.60 -19.45
C LEU A 261 -5.85 16.46 -17.95
N GLU A 262 -5.46 15.31 -17.39
CA GLU A 262 -5.73 14.98 -15.99
C GLU A 262 -4.66 14.01 -15.45
N ILE A 263 -4.34 14.19 -14.17
CA ILE A 263 -3.49 13.30 -13.37
C ILE A 263 -4.33 12.85 -12.20
N VAL A 264 -4.57 11.55 -12.07
CA VAL A 264 -5.40 10.99 -10.99
C VAL A 264 -4.52 10.14 -10.09
N CYS A 265 -4.58 10.36 -8.78
CA CYS A 265 -3.92 9.48 -7.81
C CYS A 265 -4.85 9.15 -6.64
N ILE A 266 -4.48 8.09 -5.92
CA ILE A 266 -5.15 7.72 -4.67
C ILE A 266 -4.37 8.34 -3.50
N ASP A 267 -5.05 8.71 -2.44
CA ASP A 267 -4.49 9.29 -1.22
C ASP A 267 -3.77 8.29 -0.31
N THR A 268 -3.25 7.20 -0.87
CA THR A 268 -2.39 6.23 -0.15
C THR A 268 -1.13 6.87 0.42
N VAL A 269 -0.71 7.97 -0.16
CA VAL A 269 0.39 8.84 0.27
C VAL A 269 -0.07 10.29 0.24
N PRO A 270 0.37 11.15 1.17
CA PRO A 270 0.03 12.56 1.11
C PRO A 270 0.65 13.21 -0.12
N VAL A 271 -0.09 14.11 -0.76
CA VAL A 271 0.48 14.93 -1.84
C VAL A 271 1.54 15.85 -1.22
N PRO A 272 2.74 15.97 -1.83
CA PRO A 272 3.79 16.81 -1.28
C PRO A 272 3.32 18.27 -1.11
N ALA A 273 3.66 18.86 0.04
CA ALA A 273 3.27 20.24 0.36
C ALA A 273 3.78 21.22 -0.73
N GLY A 274 2.88 22.12 -1.18
CA GLY A 274 3.19 23.11 -2.23
C GLY A 274 3.12 22.58 -3.67
N GLU A 275 2.89 21.29 -3.88
CA GLU A 275 2.65 20.73 -5.22
C GLU A 275 1.14 20.68 -5.52
N HIS A 276 0.63 21.72 -6.19
CA HIS A 276 -0.75 21.79 -6.66
C HIS A 276 -0.80 22.08 -8.17
N THR A 277 -1.78 21.50 -8.83
CA THR A 277 -2.10 21.79 -10.22
C THR A 277 -3.57 21.51 -10.48
N ASP A 278 -4.20 22.29 -11.36
CA ASP A 278 -5.60 22.11 -11.73
C ASP A 278 -5.87 20.76 -12.41
N LYS A 279 -4.81 20.12 -12.92
CA LYS A 279 -4.90 18.79 -13.54
C LYS A 279 -4.89 17.63 -12.54
N LEU A 280 -4.52 17.86 -11.26
CA LEU A 280 -4.49 16.80 -10.26
C LEU A 280 -5.86 16.52 -9.68
N ARG A 281 -6.22 15.24 -9.60
CA ARG A 281 -7.35 14.71 -8.85
C ARG A 281 -6.87 13.66 -7.87
N VAL A 282 -7.17 13.85 -6.60
CA VAL A 282 -6.84 12.90 -5.52
C VAL A 282 -8.14 12.23 -5.11
N LEU A 283 -8.15 10.90 -5.15
CA LEU A 283 -9.29 10.07 -4.76
C LEU A 283 -9.02 9.45 -3.40
N SER A 284 -10.00 9.47 -2.51
CA SER A 284 -9.82 8.88 -1.19
C SER A 284 -10.00 7.37 -1.21
N ILE A 285 -9.07 6.66 -0.54
CA ILE A 285 -9.14 5.23 -0.26
C ILE A 285 -9.72 4.93 1.12
N ALA A 286 -10.01 5.95 1.91
CA ALA A 286 -10.49 5.80 3.27
C ALA A 286 -11.72 4.88 3.39
N PRO A 287 -12.73 4.94 2.50
CA PRO A 287 -13.88 4.02 2.55
C PRO A 287 -13.48 2.54 2.40
N ALA A 288 -12.60 2.23 1.44
CA ALA A 288 -12.14 0.86 1.21
C ALA A 288 -11.24 0.37 2.35
N LEU A 289 -10.38 1.25 2.88
CA LEU A 289 -9.56 0.96 4.06
C LEU A 289 -10.42 0.67 5.30
N ALA A 290 -11.41 1.50 5.54
CA ALA A 290 -12.37 1.32 6.64
C ALA A 290 -13.10 -0.01 6.54
N GLU A 291 -13.60 -0.36 5.35
CA GLU A 291 -14.29 -1.64 5.14
C GLU A 291 -13.34 -2.83 5.34
N ALA A 292 -12.09 -2.75 4.88
CA ALA A 292 -11.09 -3.79 5.13
C ALA A 292 -10.78 -3.94 6.63
N VAL A 293 -10.58 -2.84 7.35
CA VAL A 293 -10.38 -2.83 8.81
C VAL A 293 -11.59 -3.45 9.53
N ARG A 294 -12.81 -3.08 9.15
CA ARG A 294 -14.06 -3.65 9.70
C ARG A 294 -14.12 -5.16 9.49
N ARG A 295 -13.84 -5.64 8.28
CA ARG A 295 -13.83 -7.07 7.95
C ARG A 295 -12.77 -7.83 8.71
N ILE A 296 -11.55 -7.32 8.78
CA ILE A 296 -10.46 -7.93 9.57
C ILE A 296 -10.87 -8.03 11.05
N HIS A 297 -11.46 -6.96 11.60
CA HIS A 297 -11.93 -6.94 12.98
C HIS A 297 -12.98 -8.03 13.25
N ASN A 298 -13.95 -8.16 12.37
CA ASN A 298 -15.06 -9.10 12.48
C ASN A 298 -14.72 -10.54 12.04
N GLY A 299 -13.51 -10.79 11.51
CA GLY A 299 -13.14 -12.10 10.96
C GLY A 299 -13.84 -12.42 9.63
N GLU A 300 -14.28 -11.41 8.89
CA GLU A 300 -14.92 -11.56 7.58
C GLU A 300 -13.85 -11.62 6.47
N SER A 301 -14.23 -12.18 5.30
CA SER A 301 -13.36 -12.25 4.13
C SER A 301 -13.06 -10.85 3.58
N VAL A 302 -11.78 -10.52 3.44
CA VAL A 302 -11.32 -9.30 2.76
C VAL A 302 -11.28 -9.52 1.24
N SER A 303 -11.17 -10.77 0.77
CA SER A 303 -11.09 -11.10 -0.66
C SER A 303 -12.31 -10.62 -1.45
N ASP A 304 -13.49 -10.63 -0.83
CA ASP A 304 -14.74 -10.18 -1.47
C ASP A 304 -14.71 -8.70 -1.87
N LEU A 305 -13.82 -7.90 -1.28
CA LEU A 305 -13.59 -6.52 -1.69
C LEU A 305 -12.98 -6.44 -3.11
N PHE A 306 -12.35 -7.52 -3.58
CA PHE A 306 -11.68 -7.58 -4.88
C PHE A 306 -12.53 -8.20 -5.98
N ASP A 307 -13.41 -9.17 -5.65
CA ASP A 307 -14.11 -10.01 -6.60
C ASP A 307 -15.53 -9.54 -6.94
N ALA A 308 -16.18 -8.73 -6.09
CA ALA A 308 -17.53 -8.24 -6.34
C ALA A 308 -17.58 -7.24 -7.50
N PRO A 309 -18.54 -7.33 -8.45
CA PRO A 309 -18.81 -6.24 -9.37
C PRO A 309 -19.15 -4.98 -8.56
N PRO A 310 -18.92 -3.76 -9.08
CA PRO A 310 -19.21 -2.54 -8.36
C PRO A 310 -20.71 -2.53 -8.00
N ALA A 311 -21.00 -2.83 -6.75
CA ALA A 311 -22.33 -2.65 -6.22
C ALA A 311 -22.66 -1.16 -6.30
N ALA A 312 -23.84 -0.82 -6.81
CA ALA A 312 -24.43 0.49 -6.66
C ALA A 312 -24.25 0.88 -5.18
N GLN A 313 -23.87 2.14 -4.95
CA GLN A 313 -23.62 2.69 -3.62
C GLN A 313 -24.84 2.43 -2.71
N HIS A 314 -24.89 1.27 -2.10
CA HIS A 314 -25.77 1.02 -0.98
C HIS A 314 -25.09 1.68 0.23
N ARG A 315 -25.63 2.82 0.64
CA ARG A 315 -25.47 3.33 1.99
C ARG A 315 -25.91 2.19 2.93
N LEU A 316 -24.94 1.42 3.41
CA LEU A 316 -25.22 0.43 4.43
C LEU A 316 -25.61 1.18 5.70
N PRO A 317 -26.74 0.85 6.34
CA PRO A 317 -27.05 1.44 7.63
C PRO A 317 -25.94 1.04 8.60
N CYS A 318 -25.30 2.04 9.22
CA CYS A 318 -24.39 1.83 10.34
C CYS A 318 -25.10 0.98 11.40
N ARG A 319 -24.78 -0.30 11.48
CA ARG A 319 -25.07 -1.07 12.69
C ARG A 319 -24.02 -0.69 13.72
N PRO A 320 -24.41 -0.31 14.95
CA PRO A 320 -23.46 -0.06 16.01
C PRO A 320 -22.59 -1.33 16.19
N LEU A 321 -21.28 -1.12 16.25
CA LEU A 321 -20.32 -2.18 16.54
C LEU A 321 -20.67 -2.81 17.89
N LEU A 322 -21.31 -3.97 17.87
CA LEU A 322 -21.46 -4.80 19.05
C LEU A 322 -20.05 -5.25 19.44
N VAL A 323 -19.62 -4.85 20.63
CA VAL A 323 -18.41 -5.39 21.26
C VAL A 323 -18.70 -6.85 21.60
N ILE A 324 -18.41 -7.75 20.68
CA ILE A 324 -18.48 -9.19 20.95
C ILE A 324 -17.19 -9.54 21.67
N PRO A 325 -17.25 -10.10 22.90
CA PRO A 325 -16.06 -10.61 23.56
C PRO A 325 -15.45 -11.73 22.71
N VAL A 326 -14.18 -11.63 22.41
CA VAL A 326 -13.43 -12.69 21.72
C VAL A 326 -13.47 -13.95 22.59
N PRO A 327 -13.90 -15.11 22.07
CA PRO A 327 -13.86 -16.35 22.85
C PRO A 327 -12.39 -16.62 23.24
N ALA A 328 -12.19 -16.94 24.51
CA ALA A 328 -10.87 -17.23 25.06
C ALA A 328 -10.26 -18.43 24.30
N TRP A 329 -9.06 -18.23 23.76
CA TRP A 329 -8.28 -19.32 23.19
C TRP A 329 -8.00 -20.36 24.25
N PRO A 330 -8.14 -21.68 24.03
CA PRO A 330 -7.81 -22.70 24.99
C PRO A 330 -6.35 -22.53 25.44
N ARG A 331 -6.15 -22.37 26.74
CA ARG A 331 -4.80 -22.28 27.32
C ARG A 331 -4.02 -23.53 26.93
N ALA A 332 -2.82 -23.38 26.37
CA ALA A 332 -1.89 -24.49 26.22
C ALA A 332 -1.70 -25.17 27.58
N GLY A 333 -1.94 -26.47 27.63
CA GLY A 333 -1.71 -27.27 28.83
C GLY A 333 -0.25 -27.14 29.30
N PRO A 334 0.02 -27.38 30.59
CA PRO A 334 1.39 -27.28 31.11
C PRO A 334 2.30 -28.27 30.35
N GLY A 335 3.35 -27.72 29.74
CA GLY A 335 4.39 -28.51 29.09
C GLY A 335 5.02 -29.54 30.05
N PRO A 336 5.63 -30.61 29.52
CA PRO A 336 6.21 -31.65 30.37
C PRO A 336 7.31 -31.08 31.29
N ARG A 337 7.25 -31.44 32.55
CA ARG A 337 8.26 -31.06 33.55
C ARG A 337 9.64 -31.59 33.13
N PRO A 338 10.73 -30.84 33.32
CA PRO A 338 12.06 -31.39 33.11
C PRO A 338 12.32 -32.56 34.03
N GLY A 339 12.60 -33.72 33.44
CA GLY A 339 12.91 -34.95 34.17
C GLY A 339 14.23 -34.78 34.94
N SER A 340 14.22 -35.23 36.17
CA SER A 340 15.37 -35.39 37.06
C SER A 340 16.44 -36.25 36.38
N VAL A 341 17.63 -35.70 36.23
CA VAL A 341 18.84 -36.44 35.84
C VAL A 341 19.18 -37.37 37.02
N ALA A 342 18.95 -38.65 36.85
CA ALA A 342 19.46 -39.66 37.76
C ALA A 342 21.00 -39.81 37.60
N GLU A 343 21.72 -39.61 38.70
CA GLU A 343 23.13 -40.04 38.87
C GLU A 343 23.25 -41.53 38.53
N ALA A 344 24.09 -41.86 37.59
CA ALA A 344 24.63 -43.21 37.42
C ALA A 344 26.09 -43.20 37.86
N ALA A 345 26.31 -43.89 38.95
CA ALA A 345 27.56 -44.06 39.65
C ALA A 345 28.62 -44.78 38.81
N ALA A 346 29.86 -44.50 39.16
CA ALA A 346 31.09 -45.14 38.73
C ALA A 346 31.13 -46.62 38.97
N GLY A 347 31.73 -47.36 38.05
CA GLY A 347 32.23 -48.73 38.23
C GLY A 347 33.53 -48.92 37.46
N PRO A 348 34.53 -49.62 38.04
CA PRO A 348 35.93 -49.53 37.64
C PRO A 348 36.39 -50.63 36.70
N GLY A 349 37.51 -50.37 36.05
CA GLY A 349 38.48 -51.45 35.78
C GLY A 349 38.66 -51.96 34.32
N ARG A 350 39.73 -51.64 33.83
CA ARG A 350 40.90 -52.18 33.11
C ARG A 350 41.25 -51.45 31.85
#